data_f57750026df550833d232fee4cbdfa30
#
_entry.id   f57750026df550833d232fee4cbdfa30
#
_cell.length_a   1.000
_cell.length_b   1.000
_cell.length_c   1.000
_cell.angle_alpha   90.00
_cell.angle_beta   90.00
_cell.angle_gamma   90.00
#
_symmetry.space_group_name_H-M   'P 1'
#
loop_
_entity.id
_entity.type
_entity.pdbx_description
1 polymer ?
#
loop_
_entity_poly.entity_id
_entity_poly.type
_entity_poly.pdbx_seq_one_letter_code
_entity_poly.pdbx_strand_id
1 'polypeptide(L)'
;MNRPLFTLVVALTTLAGCSTNSIYQDQPLVAKVDTGMTQEQVRQIGGQPLAVSDRTIEPGTCFDYKLTQSGHQQAFNVSFDGRGMVDHKSFMTCAEWSHTQQKAREPSRPSGGGGY
;
A
#
# COMPACT_ATOMS: atom_id res chain seq x y z
N MET A 1 30.76 -19.03 46.62
CA MET A 1 30.30 -18.77 46.48
C MET A 1 29.58 -18.55 45.68
N ASN A 2 29.07 -18.60 45.20
CA ASN A 2 28.29 -18.46 44.36
C ASN A 2 27.74 -17.51 44.08
N ARG A 3 27.50 -17.07 43.20
CA ARG A 3 26.96 -16.18 42.87
C ARG A 3 26.09 -16.02 42.02
N PRO A 4 25.43 -15.61 41.79
CA PRO A 4 24.40 -15.44 41.27
C PRO A 4 24.37 -14.72 40.21
N LEU A 5 23.97 -14.82 39.45
CA LEU A 5 23.91 -14.26 38.50
C LEU A 5 22.87 -13.78 38.03
N PHE A 6 22.46 -13.17 37.47
CA PHE A 6 21.43 -12.70 37.04
C PHE A 6 21.34 -12.29 35.93
N THR A 7 20.82 -12.54 35.38
CA THR A 7 20.49 -12.40 34.31
C THR A 7 19.55 -11.50 34.07
N LEU A 8 19.79 -10.67 33.41
CA LEU A 8 18.95 -9.78 33.15
C LEU A 8 18.28 -9.98 31.98
N VAL A 9 17.34 -10.22 31.86
CA VAL A 9 16.61 -10.41 30.81
C VAL A 9 16.04 -9.23 30.29
N VAL A 10 16.42 -8.81 29.29
CA VAL A 10 15.86 -7.77 28.79
C VAL A 10 14.80 -8.06 27.91
N ALA A 11 13.83 -7.83 28.14
CA ALA A 11 12.76 -8.12 27.37
C ALA A 11 12.63 -7.12 26.35
N LEU A 12 12.90 -7.39 25.21
CA LEU A 12 12.74 -6.53 24.27
C LEU A 12 11.48 -6.49 23.71
N THR A 13 10.73 -5.82 23.94
CA THR A 13 9.49 -5.75 23.41
C THR A 13 9.52 -5.09 22.16
N THR A 14 9.54 -5.70 21.21
CA THR A 14 9.54 -5.08 20.04
C THR A 14 8.21 -4.74 19.67
N LEU A 15 7.92 -3.72 19.42
CA LEU A 15 6.72 -3.40 19.04
C LEU A 15 6.57 -3.48 17.72
N ALA A 16 6.33 -4.34 17.27
CA ALA A 16 6.04 -4.51 16.06
C ALA A 16 5.10 -3.59 15.63
N GLY A 17 5.31 -2.95 14.87
CA GLY A 17 4.48 -2.06 14.48
C GLY A 17 3.31 -2.65 14.04
N CYS A 18 2.44 -2.39 14.30
CA CYS A 18 1.36 -2.97 14.01
C CYS A 18 0.90 -2.73 12.71
N SER A 19 1.60 -2.88 11.75
CA SER A 19 1.09 -2.66 10.58
C SER A 19 0.16 -3.76 10.24
N THR A 20 -1.04 -3.53 10.07
CA THR A 20 -1.92 -4.57 9.72
C THR A 20 -1.58 -5.03 8.36
N ASN A 21 -0.74 -4.34 7.63
CA ASN A 21 -0.39 -4.76 6.29
C ASN A 21 0.47 -5.99 6.27
N SER A 22 1.09 -6.31 7.37
CA SER A 22 1.96 -7.47 7.37
C SER A 22 1.22 -8.77 7.16
N ILE A 23 -0.07 -8.84 7.46
CA ILE A 23 -0.75 -10.10 7.29
C ILE A 23 -1.07 -10.34 5.82
N TYR A 24 -0.93 -9.34 4.97
CA TYR A 24 -1.22 -9.50 3.56
C TYR A 24 0.03 -9.73 2.71
N GLN A 25 1.17 -9.85 3.32
CA GLN A 25 2.42 -9.94 2.56
C GLN A 25 2.49 -11.16 1.64
N ASP A 26 1.78 -12.22 1.94
CA ASP A 26 1.81 -13.38 1.08
C ASP A 26 0.71 -13.37 0.04
N GLN A 27 -0.15 -12.39 0.02
CA GLN A 27 -1.19 -12.32 -1.00
C GLN A 27 -0.54 -12.13 -2.36
N PRO A 28 -1.01 -12.82 -3.37
CA PRO A 28 -0.36 -12.73 -4.68
C PRO A 28 -0.25 -11.31 -5.23
N LEU A 29 -1.29 -10.49 -5.02
CA LEU A 29 -1.21 -9.13 -5.51
C LEU A 29 -0.11 -8.35 -4.82
N VAL A 30 0.15 -8.63 -3.56
CA VAL A 30 1.17 -7.93 -2.81
C VAL A 30 2.54 -8.49 -3.17
N ALA A 31 2.64 -9.79 -3.21
CA ALA A 31 3.94 -10.45 -3.35
C ALA A 31 4.44 -10.54 -4.77
N LYS A 32 3.54 -10.61 -5.74
CA LYS A 32 3.97 -10.89 -7.10
C LYS A 32 3.80 -9.78 -8.11
N VAL A 33 3.00 -8.78 -7.83
CA VAL A 33 2.83 -7.70 -8.79
C VAL A 33 4.03 -6.77 -8.72
N ASP A 34 4.67 -6.55 -9.84
CA ASP A 34 5.85 -5.69 -9.89
C ASP A 34 5.69 -4.60 -10.93
N THR A 35 6.44 -3.56 -10.77
CA THR A 35 6.48 -2.46 -11.73
C THR A 35 6.81 -3.01 -13.11
N GLY A 36 6.13 -2.53 -14.10
CA GLY A 36 6.36 -2.95 -15.48
C GLY A 36 5.45 -4.06 -15.96
N MET A 37 4.67 -4.65 -15.07
CA MET A 37 3.74 -5.68 -15.51
C MET A 37 2.57 -5.06 -16.24
N THR A 38 1.97 -5.81 -17.13
CA THR A 38 0.80 -5.34 -17.88
C THR A 38 -0.46 -5.59 -17.10
N GLN A 39 -1.55 -4.97 -17.52
CA GLN A 39 -2.85 -5.20 -16.89
C GLN A 39 -3.23 -6.67 -16.95
N GLU A 40 -2.94 -7.30 -18.06
CA GLU A 40 -3.26 -8.69 -18.19
C GLU A 40 -2.49 -9.54 -17.20
N GLN A 41 -1.25 -9.28 -17.01
CA GLN A 41 -0.45 -10.02 -16.04
C GLN A 41 -0.98 -9.85 -14.63
N VAL A 42 -1.43 -8.65 -14.32
CA VAL A 42 -1.98 -8.38 -12.99
C VAL A 42 -3.29 -9.15 -12.83
N ARG A 43 -4.13 -9.21 -13.87
CA ARG A 43 -5.37 -9.95 -13.76
C ARG A 43 -5.10 -11.45 -13.59
N GLN A 44 -4.04 -11.94 -14.18
CA GLN A 44 -3.70 -13.34 -14.01
C GLN A 44 -3.26 -13.62 -12.58
N ILE A 45 -2.66 -12.66 -11.92
CA ILE A 45 -2.21 -12.85 -10.55
C ILE A 45 -3.36 -12.67 -9.58
N GLY A 46 -4.14 -11.61 -9.72
CA GLY A 46 -5.13 -11.26 -8.73
C GLY A 46 -6.58 -11.40 -9.15
N GLY A 47 -6.82 -11.79 -10.38
CA GLY A 47 -8.19 -11.89 -10.87
C GLY A 47 -8.71 -10.55 -11.31
N GLN A 48 -9.99 -10.51 -11.58
CA GLN A 48 -10.61 -9.27 -12.01
C GLN A 48 -10.70 -8.30 -10.86
N PRO A 49 -10.37 -7.05 -11.08
CA PRO A 49 -10.47 -6.07 -10.01
C PRO A 49 -11.94 -5.77 -9.70
N LEU A 50 -12.19 -5.23 -8.54
CA LEU A 50 -13.52 -4.82 -8.18
C LEU A 50 -13.96 -3.64 -9.03
N ALA A 51 -13.05 -2.79 -9.39
CA ALA A 51 -13.35 -1.62 -10.19
C ALA A 51 -12.12 -1.19 -10.96
N VAL A 52 -12.35 -0.59 -12.10
CA VAL A 52 -11.29 -0.06 -12.92
C VAL A 52 -11.63 1.40 -13.13
N SER A 53 -10.71 2.28 -12.93
CA SER A 53 -10.98 3.70 -13.10
C SER A 53 -9.79 4.37 -13.77
N ASP A 54 -10.02 5.52 -14.35
CA ASP A 54 -8.94 6.29 -14.92
C ASP A 54 -8.24 7.04 -13.81
N ARG A 55 -6.98 7.20 -13.93
CA ARG A 55 -6.23 7.98 -12.96
C ARG A 55 -6.59 9.45 -13.15
N THR A 56 -6.60 10.21 -12.09
CA THR A 56 -7.01 11.60 -12.18
C THR A 56 -5.84 12.56 -12.21
N ILE A 57 -4.72 12.19 -11.65
CA ILE A 57 -3.59 13.11 -11.57
C ILE A 57 -2.62 12.88 -12.72
N GLU A 58 -2.42 11.66 -13.07
CA GLU A 58 -1.53 11.30 -14.14
C GLU A 58 -2.24 10.38 -15.09
N PRO A 59 -1.81 10.28 -16.33
CA PRO A 59 -2.50 9.36 -17.25
C PRO A 59 -2.36 7.93 -16.80
N GLY A 60 -3.34 7.16 -17.07
CA GLY A 60 -3.29 5.74 -16.77
C GLY A 60 -4.55 5.23 -16.15
N THR A 61 -4.48 4.03 -15.64
CA THR A 61 -5.62 3.29 -15.13
C THR A 61 -5.33 2.77 -13.73
N CYS A 62 -6.33 2.64 -12.92
CA CYS A 62 -6.15 2.09 -11.58
C CYS A 62 -7.13 0.96 -11.34
N PHE A 63 -6.61 -0.15 -10.83
CA PHE A 63 -7.42 -1.31 -10.48
C PHE A 63 -7.63 -1.30 -8.96
N ASP A 64 -8.89 -1.43 -8.54
CA ASP A 64 -9.21 -1.57 -7.13
C ASP A 64 -9.42 -3.02 -6.78
N TYR A 65 -8.77 -3.47 -5.76
CA TYR A 65 -8.93 -4.83 -5.24
C TYR A 65 -9.22 -4.77 -3.74
N LYS A 66 -9.71 -5.87 -3.23
CA LYS A 66 -9.89 -5.98 -1.80
C LYS A 66 -9.24 -7.28 -1.39
N LEU A 67 -8.32 -7.22 -0.49
CA LEU A 67 -7.63 -8.39 0.02
C LEU A 67 -8.37 -8.88 1.27
N THR A 68 -8.43 -10.18 1.44
CA THR A 68 -9.07 -10.75 2.62
C THR A 68 -8.10 -11.74 3.23
N GLN A 69 -7.91 -11.64 4.52
CA GLN A 69 -6.99 -12.53 5.20
C GLN A 69 -7.42 -12.66 6.64
N SER A 70 -7.68 -13.87 7.08
CA SER A 70 -8.02 -14.13 8.48
C SER A 70 -9.15 -13.26 8.98
N GLY A 71 -10.16 -13.09 8.19
CA GLY A 71 -11.32 -12.29 8.57
C GLY A 71 -11.14 -10.80 8.44
N HIS A 72 -9.98 -10.33 8.01
CA HIS A 72 -9.75 -8.92 7.82
C HIS A 72 -9.82 -8.59 6.34
N GLN A 73 -10.19 -7.38 6.03
CA GLN A 73 -10.23 -6.94 4.64
C GLN A 73 -9.41 -5.68 4.49
N GLN A 74 -8.79 -5.52 3.37
CA GLN A 74 -7.92 -4.39 3.13
C GLN A 74 -8.01 -3.97 1.67
N ALA A 75 -8.22 -2.70 1.43
CA ALA A 75 -8.21 -2.18 0.07
C ALA A 75 -6.80 -2.25 -0.48
N PHE A 76 -6.68 -2.49 -1.76
CA PHE A 76 -5.37 -2.54 -2.41
C PHE A 76 -5.57 -2.05 -3.82
N ASN A 77 -4.69 -1.20 -4.30
CA ASN A 77 -4.78 -0.75 -5.67
C ASN A 77 -3.53 -1.08 -6.43
N VAL A 78 -3.68 -1.28 -7.72
CA VAL A 78 -2.56 -1.45 -8.63
C VAL A 78 -2.78 -0.42 -9.71
N SER A 79 -1.84 0.49 -9.87
CA SER A 79 -1.97 1.58 -10.83
C SER A 79 -1.05 1.36 -12.02
N PHE A 80 -1.54 1.75 -13.18
CA PHE A 80 -0.82 1.55 -14.43
C PHE A 80 -0.61 2.90 -15.09
N ASP A 81 0.53 3.10 -15.69
CA ASP A 81 0.83 4.36 -16.34
C ASP A 81 0.10 4.44 -17.69
N GLY A 82 0.34 5.48 -18.43
CA GLY A 82 -0.32 5.69 -19.70
C GLY A 82 -0.03 4.63 -20.74
N ARG A 83 0.99 3.81 -20.52
CA ARG A 83 1.30 2.72 -21.44
C ARG A 83 0.70 1.41 -20.97
N GLY A 84 -0.02 1.42 -19.86
CA GLY A 84 -0.64 0.21 -19.37
C GLY A 84 0.26 -0.67 -18.52
N MET A 85 1.34 -0.12 -18.00
CA MET A 85 2.27 -0.87 -17.19
C MET A 85 2.19 -0.44 -15.74
N VAL A 86 2.31 -1.37 -14.83
CA VAL A 86 2.26 -1.07 -13.40
C VAL A 86 3.34 -0.08 -13.03
N ASP A 87 2.97 0.99 -12.36
CA ASP A 87 3.96 1.92 -11.80
C ASP A 87 3.75 2.13 -10.31
N HIS A 88 2.69 1.61 -9.73
CA HIS A 88 2.44 1.81 -8.32
C HIS A 88 1.45 0.78 -7.78
N LYS A 89 1.63 0.37 -6.55
CA LYS A 89 0.66 -0.44 -5.85
C LYS A 89 0.68 0.00 -4.39
N SER A 90 -0.45 -0.03 -3.72
CA SER A 90 -0.50 0.36 -2.31
C SER A 90 -1.74 -0.18 -1.63
N PHE A 91 -1.71 -0.14 -0.30
CA PHE A 91 -2.81 -0.63 0.50
C PHE A 91 -3.84 0.47 0.69
N MET A 92 -4.47 0.87 -0.37
CA MET A 92 -5.52 1.88 -0.30
C MET A 92 -6.36 1.75 -1.56
N THR A 93 -7.47 2.44 -1.63
CA THR A 93 -8.29 2.42 -2.83
C THR A 93 -7.68 3.32 -3.87
N CYS A 94 -8.14 3.18 -5.10
CA CYS A 94 -7.70 4.06 -6.18
C CYS A 94 -8.06 5.50 -5.86
N ALA A 95 -9.22 5.74 -5.26
CA ALA A 95 -9.63 7.09 -4.90
C ALA A 95 -8.72 7.68 -3.84
N GLU A 96 -8.36 6.88 -2.85
CA GLU A 96 -7.46 7.35 -1.80
C GLU A 96 -6.09 7.66 -2.38
N TRP A 97 -5.63 6.83 -3.31
CA TRP A 97 -4.34 7.06 -3.92
C TRP A 97 -4.34 8.36 -4.73
N SER A 98 -5.42 8.61 -5.48
CA SER A 98 -5.56 9.85 -6.23
C SER A 98 -5.55 11.04 -5.30
N HIS A 99 -6.23 10.93 -4.19
CA HIS A 99 -6.27 12.01 -3.21
C HIS A 99 -4.86 12.27 -2.65
N THR A 100 -4.14 11.23 -2.37
CA THR A 100 -2.78 11.36 -1.85
C THR A 100 -1.89 12.04 -2.89
N GLN A 101 -2.04 11.68 -4.15
CA GLN A 101 -1.23 12.30 -5.19
C GLN A 101 -1.60 13.77 -5.35
N GLN A 102 -2.87 14.09 -5.25
CA GLN A 102 -3.28 15.45 -5.37
C GLN A 102 -2.72 16.29 -4.25
N LYS A 103 -2.76 15.78 -3.03
CA LYS A 103 -2.21 16.52 -1.94
C LYS A 103 -0.72 16.69 -2.08
N ALA A 104 -0.03 15.73 -2.59
CA ALA A 104 1.41 15.84 -2.74
C ALA A 104 1.78 16.86 -3.80
N ARG A 105 0.85 17.15 -4.73
CA ARG A 105 1.16 18.12 -5.74
C ARG A 105 0.74 19.52 -5.37
N GLU A 106 0.02 19.68 -4.29
CA GLU A 106 -0.37 21.01 -3.89
C GLU A 106 0.83 21.78 -3.38
N PRO A 107 0.90 23.02 -3.60
CA PRO A 107 2.02 23.78 -3.12
C PRO A 107 2.00 23.82 -1.65
N SER A 108 3.15 23.80 -1.12
CA SER A 108 3.20 23.78 0.26
C SER A 108 2.78 25.08 0.74
N ARG A 109 1.84 25.24 1.52
CA ARG A 109 1.48 26.40 2.08
C ARG A 109 2.08 26.55 3.35
N PRO A 110 2.52 27.54 3.72
CA PRO A 110 3.10 27.77 5.00
C PRO A 110 2.02 27.65 5.93
N SER A 111 2.21 26.96 6.75
CA SER A 111 1.21 26.74 7.58
C SER A 111 0.74 27.88 8.14
N GLY A 112 1.06 28.39 8.57
CA GLY A 112 0.51 29.31 9.18
C GLY A 112 -0.06 30.06 8.41
N GLY A 113 0.25 29.95 7.65
CA GLY A 113 -0.20 30.65 6.99
C GLY A 113 -1.07 31.13 7.21
N GLY A 114 -1.14 30.93 7.51
CA GLY A 114 -1.91 31.25 7.62
C GLY A 114 -1.99 32.28 7.86
N GLY A 115 -2.04 32.59 7.91
CA GLY A 115 -2.18 33.47 8.09
C GLY A 115 -2.07 34.35 7.98
N TYR A 116 -2.08 34.67 7.81
CA TYR A 116 -2.05 35.53 7.70
C TYR A 116 -2.16 35.74 7.42
#